data_3b4e52079827258cb336e13a2f90df0a
#
_entry.id   3b4e52079827258cb336e13a2f90df0a
#
_cell.length_a   1.000
_cell.length_b   1.000
_cell.length_c   1.000
_cell.angle_alpha   90.00
_cell.angle_beta   90.00
_cell.angle_gamma   90.00
#
_symmetry.space_group_name_H-M   'P 1'
#
loop_
_entity.id
_entity.type
_entity.pdbx_description
1 polymer ?
#
loop_
_entity_poly.entity_id
_entity_poly.type
_entity_poly.pdbx_seq_one_letter_code
_entity_poly.pdbx_strand_id
1 'polypeptide(L)'
;MDVEALVAIPLLEYAPITQNSLRTGVPNIRVGSDEGSRAYSFAIADDRDNLDTVIESAYRQIYFHAFKSDRDANLESQLKDGQITVRDFIRGLLLSDTFKRSFYGFNSNYKVVRHLTERILGRKVNGKGEELSWSIVIATKGLVGLVDVLLDSP
;
A
#
# COMPACT_ATOMS: atom_id res chain seq x y z
N MET A 1 11.56 -46.70 2.09
CA MET A 1 10.87 -45.79 3.03
C MET A 1 10.22 -44.70 2.19
N ASP A 2 9.00 -44.94 1.89
CA ASP A 2 8.21 -44.01 1.07
C ASP A 2 7.86 -42.80 1.95
N VAL A 3 8.42 -41.65 1.57
CA VAL A 3 8.01 -40.36 2.15
C VAL A 3 6.66 -40.07 1.53
N GLU A 4 5.58 -40.31 2.28
CA GLU A 4 4.24 -39.89 1.91
C GLU A 4 4.30 -38.43 1.53
N ALA A 5 4.05 -38.16 0.27
CA ALA A 5 3.83 -36.82 -0.23
C ALA A 5 2.71 -36.18 0.57
N LEU A 6 3.05 -35.18 1.38
CA LEU A 6 2.08 -34.31 2.00
C LEU A 6 1.18 -33.75 0.88
N VAL A 7 -0.01 -34.32 0.78
CA VAL A 7 -1.04 -33.80 -0.12
C VAL A 7 -1.35 -32.39 0.37
N ALA A 8 -0.78 -31.40 -0.31
CA ALA A 8 -1.14 -30.02 -0.08
C ALA A 8 -2.63 -29.89 -0.30
N ILE A 9 -3.35 -29.43 0.72
CA ILE A 9 -4.77 -29.11 0.61
C ILE A 9 -4.89 -28.09 -0.51
N PRO A 10 -5.63 -28.38 -1.60
CA PRO A 10 -5.78 -27.41 -2.68
C PRO A 10 -6.39 -26.14 -2.10
N LEU A 11 -5.70 -25.03 -2.27
CA LEU A 11 -6.23 -23.71 -1.97
C LEU A 11 -7.54 -23.57 -2.73
N LEU A 12 -8.65 -23.39 -2.00
CA LEU A 12 -9.92 -23.04 -2.59
C LEU A 12 -9.73 -21.70 -3.32
N GLU A 13 -9.68 -21.76 -4.64
CA GLU A 13 -9.76 -20.57 -5.47
C GLU A 13 -11.19 -20.04 -5.40
N TYR A 14 -11.40 -19.10 -4.51
CA TYR A 14 -12.63 -18.33 -4.46
C TYR A 14 -12.59 -17.30 -5.60
N ALA A 15 -13.37 -17.51 -6.63
CA ALA A 15 -13.75 -16.41 -7.51
C ALA A 15 -14.63 -15.45 -6.68
N PRO A 16 -14.25 -14.18 -6.49
CA PRO A 16 -15.06 -13.24 -5.72
C PRO A 16 -16.42 -13.06 -6.39
N ILE A 17 -17.44 -13.56 -5.75
CA ILE A 17 -18.82 -13.42 -6.19
C ILE A 17 -19.33 -12.10 -5.63
N THR A 18 -19.52 -11.10 -6.48
CA THR A 18 -20.14 -9.85 -6.06
C THR A 18 -21.64 -10.05 -5.83
N GLN A 19 -22.24 -9.26 -4.94
CA GLN A 19 -23.69 -9.31 -4.72
C GLN A 19 -24.49 -9.08 -6.00
N ASN A 20 -23.97 -8.33 -6.96
CA ASN A 20 -24.57 -8.09 -8.24
C ASN A 20 -24.63 -9.34 -9.12
N SER A 21 -23.60 -10.18 -9.12
CA SER A 21 -23.60 -11.43 -9.89
C SER A 21 -24.63 -12.44 -9.35
N LEU A 22 -24.89 -12.43 -8.04
CA LEU A 22 -25.93 -13.23 -7.43
C LEU A 22 -27.36 -12.75 -7.80
N ARG A 23 -27.53 -11.41 -7.94
CA ARG A 23 -28.83 -10.80 -8.28
C ARG A 23 -29.21 -10.99 -9.74
N THR A 24 -28.26 -11.03 -10.65
CA THR A 24 -28.50 -11.14 -12.09
C THR A 24 -28.57 -12.58 -12.58
N GLY A 25 -28.25 -13.55 -11.73
CA GLY A 25 -28.27 -14.98 -12.09
C GLY A 25 -27.26 -15.35 -13.20
N VAL A 26 -26.34 -14.44 -13.53
CA VAL A 26 -25.29 -14.67 -14.52
C VAL A 26 -24.01 -15.06 -13.80
N PRO A 27 -23.62 -16.35 -13.84
CA PRO A 27 -22.33 -16.75 -13.27
C PRO A 27 -21.23 -16.10 -14.13
N ASN A 28 -20.30 -15.41 -13.47
CA ASN A 28 -19.09 -14.82 -14.07
C ASN A 28 -19.27 -13.54 -14.92
N ILE A 29 -20.17 -12.64 -14.55
CA ILE A 29 -19.91 -11.24 -14.94
C ILE A 29 -18.67 -10.79 -14.17
N ARG A 30 -17.52 -10.79 -14.83
CA ARG A 30 -16.39 -9.97 -14.40
C ARG A 30 -16.84 -8.52 -14.56
N VAL A 31 -17.45 -7.96 -13.52
CA VAL A 31 -17.54 -6.51 -13.39
C VAL A 31 -16.11 -6.03 -13.50
N GLY A 32 -15.87 -5.15 -14.45
CA GLY A 32 -14.52 -4.72 -14.82
C GLY A 32 -13.70 -4.47 -13.58
N SER A 33 -12.52 -5.00 -13.55
CA SER A 33 -11.62 -5.15 -12.40
C SER A 33 -11.06 -3.83 -11.85
N ASP A 34 -11.88 -2.79 -11.74
CA ASP A 34 -11.44 -1.54 -11.11
C ASP A 34 -11.15 -1.70 -9.61
N GLU A 35 -11.66 -2.79 -9.00
CA GLU A 35 -11.40 -3.12 -7.60
C GLU A 35 -10.33 -4.21 -7.41
N GLY A 36 -9.79 -4.77 -8.48
CA GLY A 36 -8.67 -5.73 -8.40
C GLY A 36 -7.39 -5.06 -7.92
N SER A 37 -6.63 -5.73 -7.06
CA SER A 37 -5.30 -5.26 -6.68
C SER A 37 -4.44 -5.13 -7.95
N ARG A 38 -4.07 -3.91 -8.31
CA ARG A 38 -3.19 -3.64 -9.46
C ARG A 38 -1.75 -3.74 -8.99
N ALA A 39 -1.00 -4.70 -9.51
CA ALA A 39 0.43 -4.74 -9.32
C ALA A 39 1.09 -3.79 -10.33
N TYR A 40 1.71 -2.73 -9.85
CA TYR A 40 2.49 -1.82 -10.67
C TYR A 40 3.94 -2.30 -10.72
N SER A 41 4.39 -2.74 -11.91
CA SER A 41 5.80 -3.12 -12.12
C SER A 41 6.60 -1.95 -12.70
N PHE A 42 7.93 -1.99 -12.55
CA PHE A 42 8.82 -0.96 -13.11
C PHE A 42 8.71 -0.79 -14.63
N ALA A 43 8.30 -1.84 -15.36
CA ALA A 43 8.08 -1.78 -16.80
C ALA A 43 6.89 -0.88 -17.21
N ILE A 44 5.99 -0.59 -16.28
CA ILE A 44 4.82 0.26 -16.49
C ILE A 44 5.18 1.74 -16.30
N ALA A 45 6.31 2.04 -15.65
CA ALA A 45 6.76 3.41 -15.40
C ALA A 45 7.21 4.17 -16.67
N ASP A 46 7.35 3.50 -17.79
CA ASP A 46 7.75 4.11 -19.07
C ASP A 46 6.57 4.71 -19.86
N ASP A 47 5.35 4.46 -19.40
CA ASP A 47 4.12 4.98 -20.02
C ASP A 47 3.55 6.12 -19.16
N ARG A 48 3.54 7.35 -19.69
CA ARG A 48 3.11 8.56 -18.95
C ARG A 48 1.68 8.48 -18.45
N ASP A 49 0.78 7.86 -19.18
CA ASP A 49 -0.62 7.70 -18.76
C ASP A 49 -0.73 6.76 -17.54
N ASN A 50 0.12 5.74 -17.48
CA ASN A 50 0.22 4.86 -16.32
C ASN A 50 0.85 5.55 -15.10
N LEU A 51 1.82 6.46 -15.31
CA LEU A 51 2.44 7.20 -14.20
C LEU A 51 1.45 8.11 -13.48
N ASP A 52 0.57 8.79 -14.20
CA ASP A 52 -0.49 9.60 -13.58
C ASP A 52 -1.42 8.73 -12.76
N THR A 53 -1.77 7.55 -13.25
CA THR A 53 -2.58 6.58 -12.50
C THR A 53 -1.87 6.07 -11.26
N VAL A 54 -0.56 5.81 -11.35
CA VAL A 54 0.26 5.40 -10.19
C VAL A 54 0.32 6.51 -9.14
N ILE A 55 0.54 7.76 -9.56
CA ILE A 55 0.57 8.94 -8.69
C ILE A 55 -0.77 9.10 -7.96
N GLU A 56 -1.89 9.06 -8.69
CA GLU A 56 -3.23 9.16 -8.08
C GLU A 56 -3.50 8.02 -7.09
N SER A 57 -3.12 6.79 -7.45
CA SER A 57 -3.27 5.63 -6.58
C SER A 57 -2.43 5.74 -5.31
N ALA A 58 -1.19 6.25 -5.43
CA ALA A 58 -0.32 6.47 -4.28
C ALA A 58 -0.88 7.55 -3.34
N TYR A 59 -1.36 8.66 -3.87
CA TYR A 59 -2.01 9.69 -3.05
C TYR A 59 -3.26 9.14 -2.35
N ARG A 60 -4.10 8.40 -3.06
CA ARG A 60 -5.28 7.77 -2.48
C ARG A 60 -4.92 6.77 -1.38
N GLN A 61 -3.88 6.00 -1.59
CA GLN A 61 -3.40 5.02 -0.61
C GLN A 61 -2.83 5.69 0.65
N ILE A 62 -2.05 6.76 0.48
CA ILE A 62 -1.32 7.39 1.59
C ILE A 62 -2.19 8.43 2.32
N TYR A 63 -2.93 9.27 1.58
CA TYR A 63 -3.70 10.38 2.17
C TYR A 63 -5.21 10.16 2.19
N PHE A 64 -5.74 9.11 1.53
CA PHE A 64 -7.15 8.88 1.22
C PHE A 64 -7.74 9.95 0.27
N HIS A 65 -7.61 11.21 0.61
CA HIS A 65 -8.00 12.36 -0.21
C HIS A 65 -6.86 13.37 -0.23
N ALA A 66 -6.21 13.51 -1.36
CA ALA A 66 -5.21 14.54 -1.56
C ALA A 66 -5.85 15.74 -2.27
N PHE A 67 -5.96 16.85 -1.57
CA PHE A 67 -6.26 18.13 -2.21
C PHE A 67 -5.06 18.56 -3.05
N LYS A 68 -5.29 19.41 -4.04
CA LYS A 68 -4.19 19.94 -4.86
C LYS A 68 -3.12 20.66 -4.04
N SER A 69 -3.53 21.28 -2.92
CA SER A 69 -2.63 21.94 -1.95
C SER A 69 -1.72 20.97 -1.19
N ASP A 70 -2.12 19.71 -1.09
CA ASP A 70 -1.41 18.70 -0.31
C ASP A 70 -0.47 17.86 -1.19
N ARG A 71 -0.53 18.07 -2.50
CA ARG A 71 0.30 17.36 -3.47
C ARG A 71 1.68 18.01 -3.57
N ASP A 72 2.70 17.17 -3.68
CA ASP A 72 4.08 17.60 -3.87
C ASP A 72 4.46 17.53 -5.35
N ALA A 73 4.36 18.69 -6.02
CA ALA A 73 4.66 18.80 -7.44
C ALA A 73 6.13 18.43 -7.78
N ASN A 74 7.06 18.63 -6.84
CA ASN A 74 8.46 18.28 -7.05
C ASN A 74 8.65 16.76 -7.10
N LEU A 75 8.06 16.02 -6.15
CA LEU A 75 8.10 14.56 -6.14
C LEU A 75 7.41 13.97 -7.38
N GLU A 76 6.27 14.53 -7.79
CA GLU A 76 5.57 14.10 -9.00
C GLU A 76 6.43 14.30 -10.25
N SER A 77 7.08 15.46 -10.38
CA SER A 77 7.97 15.77 -11.50
C SER A 77 9.17 14.82 -11.54
N GLN A 78 9.82 14.60 -10.41
CA GLN A 78 10.96 13.67 -10.31
C GLN A 78 10.57 12.24 -10.70
N LEU A 79 9.38 11.79 -10.31
CA LEU A 79 8.90 10.47 -10.71
C LEU A 79 8.61 10.41 -12.21
N LYS A 80 7.97 11.44 -12.78
CA LYS A 80 7.67 11.54 -14.21
C LYS A 80 8.92 11.61 -15.08
N ASP A 81 9.97 12.23 -14.55
CA ASP A 81 11.28 12.35 -15.21
C ASP A 81 12.17 11.10 -15.01
N GLY A 82 11.67 10.10 -14.28
CA GLY A 82 12.42 8.87 -13.99
C GLY A 82 13.61 9.05 -13.04
N GLN A 83 13.68 10.18 -12.33
CA GLN A 83 14.76 10.46 -11.38
C GLN A 83 14.63 9.67 -10.08
N ILE A 84 13.41 9.35 -9.69
CA ILE A 84 13.10 8.56 -8.49
C ILE A 84 12.22 7.37 -8.84
N THR A 85 12.29 6.34 -8.01
CA THR A 85 11.43 5.16 -8.12
C THR A 85 10.07 5.41 -7.46
N VAL A 86 9.07 4.56 -7.78
CA VAL A 86 7.76 4.58 -7.10
C VAL A 86 7.94 4.41 -5.58
N ARG A 87 8.89 3.57 -5.16
CA ARG A 87 9.23 3.37 -3.75
C ARG A 87 9.72 4.67 -3.11
N ASP A 88 10.63 5.38 -3.78
CA ASP A 88 11.16 6.67 -3.28
C ASP A 88 10.07 7.75 -3.25
N PHE A 89 9.16 7.72 -4.22
CA PHE A 89 8.00 8.59 -4.24
C PHE A 89 7.09 8.35 -3.02
N ILE A 90 6.71 7.10 -2.75
CA ILE A 90 5.91 6.74 -1.58
C ILE A 90 6.64 7.13 -0.28
N ARG A 91 7.95 6.86 -0.21
CA ARG A 91 8.79 7.28 0.92
C ARG A 91 8.73 8.80 1.13
N GLY A 92 8.87 9.57 0.06
CA GLY A 92 8.78 11.03 0.08
C GLY A 92 7.43 11.53 0.61
N LEU A 93 6.33 10.94 0.17
CA LEU A 93 4.98 11.27 0.66
C LEU A 93 4.82 11.00 2.16
N LEU A 94 5.30 9.86 2.64
CA LEU A 94 5.21 9.46 4.05
C LEU A 94 6.09 10.32 4.97
N LEU A 95 7.17 10.89 4.45
CA LEU A 95 8.07 11.77 5.20
C LEU A 95 7.77 13.25 5.00
N SER A 96 6.79 13.61 4.19
CA SER A 96 6.39 14.98 3.93
C SER A 96 5.85 15.67 5.20
N ASP A 97 5.93 16.99 5.21
CA ASP A 97 5.39 17.78 6.31
C ASP A 97 3.86 17.69 6.38
N THR A 98 3.19 17.50 5.25
CA THR A 98 1.75 17.26 5.18
C THR A 98 1.38 15.98 5.91
N PHE A 99 2.10 14.88 5.67
CA PHE A 99 1.87 13.62 6.37
C PHE A 99 2.16 13.73 7.86
N LYS A 100 3.28 14.35 8.23
CA LYS A 100 3.66 14.54 9.64
C LYS A 100 2.61 15.34 10.39
N ARG A 101 2.12 16.43 9.83
CA ARG A 101 1.08 17.27 10.46
C ARG A 101 -0.27 16.57 10.53
N SER A 102 -0.67 15.85 9.48
CA SER A 102 -2.01 15.28 9.38
C SER A 102 -2.16 13.94 10.09
N PHE A 103 -1.08 13.14 10.17
CA PHE A 103 -1.18 11.75 10.66
C PHE A 103 -0.21 11.40 11.77
N TYR A 104 0.99 11.98 11.79
CA TYR A 104 1.99 11.63 12.79
C TYR A 104 1.83 12.44 14.09
N GLY A 105 1.67 13.74 13.99
CA GLY A 105 1.70 14.65 15.13
C GLY A 105 0.55 14.47 16.14
N PHE A 106 -0.60 13.95 15.71
CA PHE A 106 -1.79 13.83 16.56
C PHE A 106 -2.04 12.41 17.08
N ASN A 107 -1.27 11.43 16.61
CA ASN A 107 -1.54 10.03 16.89
C ASN A 107 -0.47 9.43 17.79
N SER A 108 -0.88 8.49 18.65
CA SER A 108 0.07 7.67 19.40
C SER A 108 0.88 6.78 18.46
N ASN A 109 2.08 6.35 18.89
CA ASN A 109 2.94 5.45 18.11
C ASN A 109 2.20 4.20 17.65
N TYR A 110 1.35 3.62 18.49
CA TYR A 110 0.54 2.46 18.11
C TYR A 110 -0.41 2.74 16.95
N LYS A 111 -1.06 3.90 16.96
CA LYS A 111 -1.97 4.28 15.89
C LYS A 111 -1.22 4.62 14.60
N VAL A 112 -0.07 5.26 14.70
CA VAL A 112 0.82 5.53 13.57
C VAL A 112 1.29 4.22 12.93
N VAL A 113 1.71 3.26 13.74
CA VAL A 113 2.12 1.93 13.28
C VAL A 113 0.99 1.23 12.50
N ARG A 114 -0.23 1.20 13.05
CA ARG A 114 -1.38 0.62 12.35
C ARG A 114 -1.61 1.28 11.00
N HIS A 115 -1.64 2.62 10.96
CA HIS A 115 -1.86 3.35 9.72
C HIS A 115 -0.75 3.12 8.69
N LEU A 116 0.51 3.11 9.11
CA LEU A 116 1.62 2.86 8.20
C LEU A 116 1.61 1.43 7.66
N THR A 117 1.37 0.44 8.51
CA THR A 117 1.25 -0.96 8.08
C THR A 117 0.12 -1.13 7.07
N GLU A 118 -1.05 -0.56 7.32
CA GLU A 118 -2.18 -0.63 6.39
C GLU A 118 -1.89 0.07 5.06
N ARG A 119 -1.20 1.20 5.09
CA ARG A 119 -0.92 2.01 3.89
C ARG A 119 0.24 1.50 3.05
N ILE A 120 1.28 0.97 3.69
CA ILE A 120 2.48 0.46 3.00
C ILE A 120 2.29 -1.00 2.61
N LEU A 121 1.88 -1.85 3.56
CA LEU A 121 1.77 -3.29 3.35
C LEU A 121 0.38 -3.73 2.89
N GLY A 122 -0.61 -2.84 2.88
CA GLY A 122 -1.98 -3.17 2.47
C GLY A 122 -2.71 -4.15 3.39
N ARG A 123 -2.18 -4.41 4.60
CA ARG A 123 -2.76 -5.33 5.58
C ARG A 123 -2.83 -4.71 6.97
N LYS A 124 -3.74 -5.22 7.79
CA LYS A 124 -3.78 -4.87 9.20
C LYS A 124 -2.59 -5.48 9.95
N VAL A 125 -2.23 -4.84 11.07
CA VAL A 125 -1.23 -5.37 12.00
C VAL A 125 -1.70 -6.71 12.57
N ASN A 126 -0.81 -7.70 12.59
CA ASN A 126 -1.11 -9.04 13.10
C ASN A 126 -0.96 -9.09 14.63
N GLY A 127 -2.00 -8.65 15.32
CA GLY A 127 -2.06 -8.68 16.77
C GLY A 127 -1.18 -7.66 17.50
N LYS A 128 -1.23 -7.72 18.82
CA LYS A 128 -0.52 -6.77 19.69
C LYS A 128 1.00 -6.95 19.69
N GLY A 129 1.48 -8.14 19.42
CA GLY A 129 2.92 -8.41 19.36
C GLY A 129 3.62 -7.67 18.24
N GLU A 130 3.06 -7.73 17.03
CA GLU A 130 3.58 -6.97 15.89
C GLU A 130 3.46 -5.47 16.11
N GLU A 131 2.32 -5.02 16.64
CA GLU A 131 2.08 -3.61 16.97
C GLU A 131 3.13 -3.08 17.96
N LEU A 132 3.45 -3.86 18.99
CA LEU A 132 4.47 -3.50 19.96
C LEU A 132 5.86 -3.44 19.33
N SER A 133 6.21 -4.45 18.51
CA SER A 133 7.51 -4.51 17.84
C SER A 133 7.74 -3.28 16.96
N TRP A 134 6.77 -2.91 16.15
CA TRP A 134 6.85 -1.70 15.32
C TRP A 134 6.82 -0.40 16.14
N SER A 135 6.11 -0.40 17.27
CA SER A 135 6.11 0.77 18.18
C SER A 135 7.47 1.00 18.83
N ILE A 136 8.24 -0.05 19.07
CA ILE A 136 9.62 0.05 19.53
C ILE A 136 10.52 0.63 18.44
N VAL A 137 10.32 0.19 17.18
CA VAL A 137 11.08 0.72 16.04
C VAL A 137 10.84 2.23 15.87
N ILE A 138 9.58 2.69 15.93
CA ILE A 138 9.29 4.12 15.80
C ILE A 138 9.82 4.92 16.99
N ALA A 139 9.81 4.35 18.19
CA ALA A 139 10.36 5.01 19.39
C ALA A 139 11.89 5.13 19.34
N THR A 140 12.59 4.17 18.76
CA THR A 140 14.06 4.13 18.71
C THR A 140 14.65 4.78 17.46
N LYS A 141 14.04 4.56 16.29
CA LYS A 141 14.54 5.01 14.99
C LYS A 141 13.71 6.17 14.38
N GLY A 142 12.64 6.56 15.04
CA GLY A 142 11.72 7.58 14.54
C GLY A 142 10.87 7.13 13.36
N LEU A 143 10.13 8.08 12.79
CA LEU A 143 9.25 7.85 11.64
C LEU A 143 10.04 7.37 10.40
N VAL A 144 11.19 7.97 10.14
CA VAL A 144 12.04 7.62 8.99
C VAL A 144 12.44 6.14 9.05
N GLY A 145 12.95 5.70 10.22
CA GLY A 145 13.38 4.32 10.39
C GLY A 145 12.24 3.32 10.28
N LEU A 146 11.04 3.66 10.75
CA LEU A 146 9.88 2.79 10.58
C LEU A 146 9.45 2.69 9.11
N VAL A 147 9.39 3.81 8.40
CA VAL A 147 9.02 3.85 6.98
C VAL A 147 10.01 3.02 6.15
N ASP A 148 11.30 3.19 6.37
CA ASP A 148 12.35 2.46 5.63
C ASP A 148 12.24 0.94 5.85
N VAL A 149 12.09 0.51 7.11
CA VAL A 149 11.94 -0.93 7.41
C VAL A 149 10.66 -1.52 6.84
N LEU A 150 9.54 -0.77 6.86
CA LEU A 150 8.29 -1.24 6.25
C LEU A 150 8.38 -1.33 4.73
N LEU A 151 9.04 -0.38 4.07
CA LEU A 151 9.25 -0.41 2.61
C LEU A 151 10.23 -1.49 2.17
N ASP A 152 11.13 -1.93 3.05
CA ASP A 152 12.09 -3.02 2.80
C ASP A 152 11.55 -4.40 3.24
N SER A 153 10.39 -4.44 3.89
CA SER A 153 9.80 -5.71 4.29
C SER A 153 9.31 -6.50 3.08
N PRO A 154 9.54 -7.82 3.04
CA PRO A 154 9.11 -8.68 1.94
C PRO A 154 7.57 -8.81 1.89
#